data_3f7f5a7c270e43a31362e24c6fb8b033
#
_entry.id   3f7f5a7c270e43a31362e24c6fb8b033
#
_cell.length_a   1.000
_cell.length_b   1.000
_cell.length_c   1.000
_cell.angle_alpha   90.00
_cell.angle_beta   90.00
_cell.angle_gamma   90.00
#
_symmetry.space_group_name_H-M   'P 1'
#
loop_
_entity.id
_entity.type
_entity.pdbx_description
1 polymer ?
#
loop_
_entity_poly.entity_id
_entity_poly.type
_entity_poly.pdbx_seq_one_letter_code
_entity_poly.pdbx_strand_id
1 'polypeptide(L)'
;MGLRLRLVVAQALVGACCVGASAELGPPAGAGSAPEADAARSARAQPSVSPRFERFTLRSPRLSAFSGEEVSFEAMVLTPPDYDPALGWATHYVIHGFGSSALRTGMGYGGDALDRHTRGTAPPLVRVYLDANHPLGHHVFADSATMGPWGSALVDELLPAIEARYGALAVPAARFVSGHSSGGWSSLWLQIEHPEVFGGVWSLAPDPVDFRDFVNVDLYRAESMYVDADGRATPLVREGGEVVTTLEAYVRRELREEASGRRVFESFDAVFSPRGEDGRPLRVFDRDTGRIDHAVAESWRRFDIRDRVRREWAELGPRLRGKVRVIVGTEDTYYLDRPARRLADELLALGSDAAFLFVPGRGHVDLFDPHPELYPEGLLGRIEGEMWAAFMASGAAPKRR
;
A
#
# COMPACT_ATOMS: atom_id res chain seq x y z
N MET A 1 40.98 -10.05 -12.01
CA MET A 1 40.42 -8.74 -11.57
C MET A 1 38.97 -8.70 -12.04
N GLY A 2 38.02 -9.08 -11.20
CA GLY A 2 36.60 -9.18 -11.64
C GLY A 2 35.77 -10.13 -10.77
N LEU A 3 35.72 -9.92 -9.43
CA LEU A 3 34.83 -10.72 -8.57
C LEU A 3 34.45 -10.00 -7.27
N ARG A 4 34.05 -8.73 -7.33
CA ARG A 4 33.63 -7.99 -6.13
C ARG A 4 32.38 -7.11 -6.28
N LEU A 5 31.53 -7.36 -7.30
CA LEU A 5 30.33 -6.50 -7.51
C LEU A 5 28.99 -7.25 -7.50
N ARG A 6 28.92 -8.46 -6.95
CA ARG A 6 27.66 -9.25 -6.96
C ARG A 6 27.02 -9.51 -5.59
N LEU A 7 27.47 -8.84 -4.52
CA LEU A 7 26.97 -9.14 -3.16
C LEU A 7 26.09 -8.05 -2.54
N VAL A 8 25.68 -7.01 -3.29
CA VAL A 8 24.90 -5.87 -2.72
C VAL A 8 23.41 -5.96 -2.98
N VAL A 9 22.97 -6.76 -3.95
CA VAL A 9 21.55 -6.77 -4.38
C VAL A 9 20.64 -7.63 -3.49
N ALA A 10 21.17 -8.55 -2.70
CA ALA A 10 20.37 -9.47 -1.88
C ALA A 10 19.83 -8.86 -0.57
N GLN A 11 20.30 -7.69 -0.15
CA GLN A 11 19.80 -6.99 1.05
C GLN A 11 18.64 -6.01 0.77
N ALA A 12 18.30 -5.76 -0.48
CA ALA A 12 17.26 -4.80 -0.88
C ALA A 12 15.81 -5.28 -0.64
N LEU A 13 15.60 -6.54 -0.30
CA LEU A 13 14.25 -7.11 -0.10
C LEU A 13 13.56 -6.71 1.21
N VAL A 14 14.27 -6.10 2.14
CA VAL A 14 13.71 -5.68 3.45
C VAL A 14 13.93 -4.17 3.74
N GLY A 15 14.66 -3.46 2.89
CA GLY A 15 15.12 -2.11 3.23
C GLY A 15 15.04 -1.01 2.19
N ALA A 16 14.53 -1.24 1.01
CA ALA A 16 14.58 -0.25 -0.08
C ALA A 16 13.27 0.51 -0.28
N CYS A 17 12.92 1.34 0.68
CA CYS A 17 12.17 2.56 0.43
C CYS A 17 12.85 3.68 1.20
N CYS A 18 13.55 4.56 0.49
CA CYS A 18 14.25 5.78 0.92
C CYS A 18 15.78 5.67 0.92
N VAL A 19 16.39 5.96 -0.21
CA VAL A 19 17.71 6.59 -0.25
C VAL A 19 17.48 8.03 -0.73
N GLY A 20 17.30 8.93 0.23
CA GLY A 20 17.43 10.36 0.02
C GLY A 20 18.91 10.73 -0.01
N ALA A 21 19.33 11.49 -0.98
CA ALA A 21 20.69 12.01 -1.14
C ALA A 21 21.11 12.86 0.06
N SER A 22 22.24 12.52 0.66
CA SER A 22 22.94 13.35 1.65
C SER A 22 23.63 14.50 0.92
N ALA A 23 23.14 15.72 1.10
CA ALA A 23 23.88 16.92 0.72
C ALA A 23 24.78 17.34 1.89
N GLU A 24 26.08 17.37 1.66
CA GLU A 24 27.06 17.92 2.58
C GLU A 24 26.90 19.45 2.70
N LEU A 25 26.78 19.92 3.94
CA LEU A 25 26.77 21.34 4.30
C LEU A 25 28.21 21.86 4.44
N GLY A 26 28.64 22.75 3.57
CA GLY A 26 29.81 23.57 3.74
C GLY A 26 29.51 24.84 4.56
N PRO A 27 30.52 25.47 5.22
CA PRO A 27 30.30 26.53 6.21
C PRO A 27 30.03 27.91 5.60
N PRO A 28 29.40 28.84 6.36
CA PRO A 28 28.96 30.14 5.85
C PRO A 28 30.06 31.21 5.85
N ALA A 29 30.04 32.06 4.87
CA ALA A 29 30.86 33.27 4.85
C ALA A 29 30.04 34.53 4.54
N GLY A 30 30.15 35.52 5.42
CA GLY A 30 30.22 36.92 5.02
C GLY A 30 28.95 37.76 5.07
N ALA A 31 28.88 38.62 6.08
CA ALA A 31 27.92 39.71 6.26
C ALA A 31 28.12 40.84 5.22
N GLY A 32 27.01 41.43 4.77
CA GLY A 32 26.99 42.66 3.99
C GLY A 32 25.66 43.39 4.16
N SER A 33 25.75 44.62 4.57
CA SER A 33 24.78 45.60 5.03
C SER A 33 23.65 45.96 4.08
N ALA A 34 22.52 46.36 4.69
CA ALA A 34 21.30 46.93 4.10
C ALA A 34 21.50 48.31 3.43
N PRO A 35 20.52 48.81 2.65
CA PRO A 35 19.75 49.93 3.17
C PRO A 35 18.19 49.81 3.04
N GLU A 36 17.57 50.59 3.92
CA GLU A 36 16.13 50.83 4.07
C GLU A 36 15.46 51.49 2.85
N ALA A 37 14.21 51.17 2.64
CA ALA A 37 13.04 51.98 2.31
C ALA A 37 12.04 51.05 1.60
N ASP A 38 10.78 50.92 1.92
CA ASP A 38 9.72 51.86 2.15
C ASP A 38 8.46 51.13 2.64
N ALA A 39 7.73 51.78 3.49
CA ALA A 39 6.48 51.28 4.08
C ALA A 39 5.33 51.40 3.09
N ALA A 40 4.51 50.35 2.98
CA ALA A 40 3.06 50.36 2.88
C ALA A 40 2.54 49.12 2.15
N ARG A 41 2.12 48.13 2.91
CA ARG A 41 0.82 47.42 2.74
C ARG A 41 0.72 46.36 3.82
N SER A 42 0.12 46.75 4.94
CA SER A 42 -0.40 45.87 5.95
C SER A 42 -1.57 45.06 5.35
N ALA A 43 -1.26 43.99 4.64
CA ALA A 43 -2.11 42.83 4.55
C ALA A 43 -1.74 41.97 5.75
N ARG A 44 -2.63 41.85 6.74
CA ARG A 44 -2.46 40.88 7.82
C ARG A 44 -2.31 39.49 7.19
N ALA A 45 -1.09 39.04 7.02
CA ALA A 45 -0.78 37.64 6.82
C ALA A 45 -1.26 36.92 8.08
N GLN A 46 -2.34 36.16 7.98
CA GLN A 46 -2.67 35.19 9.00
C GLN A 46 -1.46 34.29 9.18
N PRO A 47 -1.07 33.94 10.41
CA PRO A 47 0.06 33.04 10.61
C PRO A 47 -0.27 31.72 9.89
N SER A 48 0.52 31.38 8.85
CA SER A 48 0.41 30.09 8.17
C SER A 48 0.70 29.00 9.19
N VAL A 49 -0.28 28.13 9.45
CA VAL A 49 -0.07 26.97 10.33
C VAL A 49 0.81 26.00 9.56
N SER A 50 2.01 25.77 10.07
CA SER A 50 2.92 24.78 9.46
C SER A 50 2.28 23.39 9.46
N PRO A 51 2.52 22.57 8.42
CA PRO A 51 2.07 21.18 8.39
C PRO A 51 2.52 20.44 9.64
N ARG A 52 1.65 19.65 10.23
CA ARG A 52 1.98 18.81 11.39
C ARG A 52 2.09 17.36 10.95
N PHE A 53 3.21 16.73 11.33
CA PHE A 53 3.44 15.31 11.18
C PHE A 53 3.48 14.71 12.59
N GLU A 54 2.45 13.96 12.96
CA GLU A 54 2.29 13.43 14.31
C GLU A 54 1.91 11.94 14.33
N ARG A 55 2.30 11.26 15.40
CA ARG A 55 1.88 9.88 15.65
C ARG A 55 0.45 9.88 16.21
N PHE A 56 -0.36 8.97 15.70
CA PHE A 56 -1.70 8.69 16.20
C PHE A 56 -1.77 7.24 16.67
N THR A 57 -2.32 7.03 17.85
CA THR A 57 -2.53 5.69 18.42
C THR A 57 -3.96 5.59 18.92
N LEU A 58 -4.62 4.49 18.62
CA LEU A 58 -5.98 4.20 19.05
C LEU A 58 -6.07 2.77 19.56
N ARG A 59 -6.40 2.57 20.84
CA ARG A 59 -6.74 1.25 21.35
C ARG A 59 -7.98 0.72 20.62
N SER A 60 -7.91 -0.53 20.14
CA SER A 60 -9.01 -1.20 19.48
C SER A 60 -9.70 -2.18 20.44
N PRO A 61 -10.92 -1.93 20.88
CA PRO A 61 -11.71 -2.88 21.64
C PRO A 61 -11.93 -4.20 20.90
N ARG A 62 -12.19 -4.14 19.59
CA ARG A 62 -12.46 -5.32 18.74
C ARG A 62 -11.25 -6.23 18.63
N LEU A 63 -10.09 -5.67 18.32
CA LEU A 63 -8.84 -6.44 18.21
C LEU A 63 -8.38 -6.97 19.56
N SER A 64 -8.53 -6.16 20.61
CA SER A 64 -8.20 -6.59 21.98
C SER A 64 -9.08 -7.75 22.46
N ALA A 65 -10.38 -7.71 22.14
CA ALA A 65 -11.28 -8.82 22.45
C ALA A 65 -10.94 -10.10 21.68
N PHE A 66 -10.46 -9.96 20.44
CA PHE A 66 -10.04 -11.10 19.63
C PHE A 66 -8.73 -11.73 20.14
N SER A 67 -7.73 -10.93 20.47
CA SER A 67 -6.41 -11.40 20.90
C SER A 67 -6.36 -11.84 22.36
N GLY A 68 -7.24 -11.28 23.21
CA GLY A 68 -7.16 -11.41 24.67
C GLY A 68 -6.16 -10.48 25.34
N GLU A 69 -5.48 -9.63 24.56
CA GLU A 69 -4.50 -8.64 25.01
C GLU A 69 -4.84 -7.26 24.46
N GLU A 70 -4.25 -6.21 25.03
CA GLU A 70 -4.45 -4.85 24.52
C GLU A 70 -3.78 -4.68 23.15
N VAL A 71 -4.59 -4.38 22.14
CA VAL A 71 -4.14 -4.09 20.77
C VAL A 71 -4.53 -2.67 20.38
N SER A 72 -3.61 -1.95 19.78
CA SER A 72 -3.83 -0.58 19.29
C SER A 72 -3.47 -0.45 17.83
N PHE A 73 -4.23 0.38 17.12
CA PHE A 73 -3.81 0.92 15.84
C PHE A 73 -2.69 1.94 16.04
N GLU A 74 -1.76 1.94 15.11
CA GLU A 74 -0.75 2.98 14.98
C GLU A 74 -0.84 3.62 13.58
N ALA A 75 -0.68 4.94 13.52
CA ALA A 75 -0.62 5.69 12.28
C ALA A 75 0.29 6.91 12.44
N MET A 76 0.79 7.40 11.31
CA MET A 76 1.37 8.73 11.21
C MET A 76 0.42 9.62 10.43
N VAL A 77 0.14 10.81 10.93
CA VAL A 77 -0.80 11.74 10.30
C VAL A 77 -0.08 13.01 9.89
N LEU A 78 -0.23 13.38 8.63
CA LEU A 78 0.26 14.65 8.08
C LEU A 78 -0.92 15.53 7.71
N THR A 79 -1.04 16.67 8.37
CA THR A 79 -2.02 17.70 8.04
C THR A 79 -1.45 18.68 7.00
N PRO A 80 -2.28 19.23 6.09
CA PRO A 80 -1.81 20.20 5.11
C PRO A 80 -1.42 21.54 5.76
N PRO A 81 -0.72 22.45 5.05
CA PRO A 81 -0.57 23.84 5.44
C PRO A 81 -1.94 24.50 5.66
N ASP A 82 -1.99 25.48 6.56
CA ASP A 82 -3.21 26.22 6.91
C ASP A 82 -4.38 25.32 7.38
N TYR A 83 -4.02 24.19 7.99
CA TYR A 83 -4.97 23.23 8.50
C TYR A 83 -5.79 23.80 9.65
N ASP A 84 -7.13 23.72 9.50
CA ASP A 84 -8.12 23.99 10.52
C ASP A 84 -9.12 22.82 10.54
N PRO A 85 -9.26 22.08 11.64
CA PRO A 85 -10.17 20.94 11.73
C PRO A 85 -11.64 21.30 11.51
N ALA A 86 -12.02 22.59 11.64
CA ALA A 86 -13.39 23.05 11.41
C ALA A 86 -13.76 23.15 9.92
N LEU A 87 -12.77 23.11 9.00
CA LEU A 87 -13.03 23.32 7.58
C LEU A 87 -13.54 22.08 6.83
N GLY A 88 -13.38 20.89 7.40
CA GLY A 88 -13.70 19.62 6.73
C GLY A 88 -12.69 19.25 5.64
N TRP A 89 -12.06 18.09 5.76
CA TRP A 89 -10.94 17.68 4.90
C TRP A 89 -11.20 16.35 4.23
N ALA A 90 -10.78 16.19 2.98
CA ALA A 90 -10.63 14.89 2.37
C ALA A 90 -9.37 14.19 2.93
N THR A 91 -9.44 12.87 3.04
CA THR A 91 -8.41 12.06 3.68
C THR A 91 -7.86 11.03 2.71
N HIS A 92 -6.54 10.93 2.66
CA HIS A 92 -5.81 9.91 1.96
C HIS A 92 -5.21 8.92 2.98
N TYR A 93 -5.76 7.72 3.05
CA TYR A 93 -5.24 6.61 3.84
C TYR A 93 -4.21 5.84 3.02
N VAL A 94 -2.99 5.68 3.56
CA VAL A 94 -1.86 5.05 2.87
C VAL A 94 -1.42 3.82 3.63
N ILE A 95 -1.41 2.65 2.99
CA ILE A 95 -0.99 1.39 3.59
C ILE A 95 0.39 1.02 3.05
N HIS A 96 1.33 0.74 3.94
CA HIS A 96 2.69 0.36 3.57
C HIS A 96 2.77 -1.08 3.01
N GLY A 97 3.87 -1.40 2.31
CA GLY A 97 4.18 -2.75 1.87
C GLY A 97 4.81 -3.60 2.99
N PHE A 98 4.94 -4.91 2.74
CA PHE A 98 5.59 -5.85 3.65
C PHE A 98 7.00 -5.37 4.04
N GLY A 99 7.34 -5.49 5.31
CA GLY A 99 8.66 -5.09 5.83
C GLY A 99 8.85 -3.59 6.06
N SER A 100 7.84 -2.74 5.80
CA SER A 100 7.84 -1.32 6.10
C SER A 100 7.07 -1.02 7.42
N SER A 101 6.68 0.24 7.63
CA SER A 101 5.86 0.69 8.76
C SER A 101 5.21 2.03 8.43
N ALA A 102 4.18 2.42 9.23
CA ALA A 102 3.57 3.74 9.14
C ALA A 102 4.60 4.87 9.24
N LEU A 103 5.54 4.76 10.18
CA LEU A 103 6.59 5.77 10.38
C LEU A 103 7.48 5.90 9.14
N ARG A 104 8.01 4.78 8.61
CA ARG A 104 8.91 4.79 7.46
C ARG A 104 8.21 5.32 6.20
N THR A 105 6.99 4.86 5.95
CA THR A 105 6.18 5.31 4.81
C THR A 105 5.80 6.79 4.97
N GLY A 106 5.42 7.20 6.18
CA GLY A 106 5.14 8.59 6.49
C GLY A 106 6.35 9.51 6.31
N MET A 107 7.55 9.09 6.69
CA MET A 107 8.77 9.86 6.45
C MET A 107 9.09 9.98 4.95
N GLY A 108 8.94 8.91 4.18
CA GLY A 108 9.18 8.92 2.74
C GLY A 108 8.10 9.68 1.96
N TYR A 109 6.89 9.16 1.96
CA TYR A 109 5.78 9.74 1.19
C TYR A 109 5.30 11.08 1.77
N GLY A 110 5.34 11.22 3.11
CA GLY A 110 5.04 12.48 3.77
C GLY A 110 6.08 13.55 3.49
N GLY A 111 7.36 13.18 3.41
CA GLY A 111 8.44 14.05 2.98
C GLY A 111 8.21 14.56 1.57
N ASP A 112 7.91 13.68 0.61
CA ASP A 112 7.52 14.06 -0.75
C ASP A 112 6.31 15.00 -0.78
N ALA A 113 5.28 14.71 0.03
CA ALA A 113 4.10 15.57 0.13
C ALA A 113 4.44 16.97 0.68
N LEU A 114 5.33 17.08 1.68
CA LEU A 114 5.80 18.35 2.21
C LEU A 114 6.58 19.15 1.16
N ASP A 115 7.46 18.50 0.41
CA ASP A 115 8.19 19.14 -0.69
C ASP A 115 7.24 19.64 -1.79
N ARG A 116 6.23 18.86 -2.14
CA ARG A 116 5.19 19.28 -3.09
C ARG A 116 4.32 20.42 -2.53
N HIS A 117 4.03 20.45 -1.22
CA HIS A 117 3.36 21.60 -0.59
C HIS A 117 4.20 22.86 -0.70
N THR A 118 5.51 22.76 -0.46
CA THR A 118 6.42 23.90 -0.60
C THR A 118 6.44 24.45 -2.03
N ARG A 119 6.30 23.59 -3.03
CA ARG A 119 6.19 23.97 -4.44
C ARG A 119 4.79 24.39 -4.86
N GLY A 120 3.78 24.27 -3.99
CA GLY A 120 2.38 24.57 -4.31
C GLY A 120 1.71 23.54 -5.23
N THR A 121 2.25 22.32 -5.33
CA THR A 121 1.74 21.25 -6.22
C THR A 121 1.01 20.12 -5.47
N ALA A 122 1.07 20.07 -4.14
CA ALA A 122 0.34 19.10 -3.36
C ALA A 122 -1.11 19.54 -3.07
N PRO A 123 -2.12 18.68 -3.28
CA PRO A 123 -3.47 18.98 -2.86
C PRO A 123 -3.60 18.99 -1.32
N PRO A 124 -4.54 19.79 -0.76
CA PRO A 124 -4.70 19.93 0.68
C PRO A 124 -5.49 18.74 1.26
N LEU A 125 -4.85 17.58 1.36
CA LEU A 125 -5.38 16.35 1.95
C LEU A 125 -4.82 16.14 3.36
N VAL A 126 -5.62 15.61 4.28
CA VAL A 126 -5.12 14.93 5.47
C VAL A 126 -4.60 13.56 5.03
N ARG A 127 -3.33 13.27 5.31
CA ARG A 127 -2.70 11.99 4.96
C ARG A 127 -2.50 11.16 6.20
N VAL A 128 -2.98 9.92 6.16
CA VAL A 128 -2.91 8.97 7.27
C VAL A 128 -2.15 7.73 6.81
N TYR A 129 -0.91 7.60 7.27
CA TYR A 129 -0.05 6.45 6.99
C TYR A 129 -0.34 5.38 8.03
N LEU A 130 -1.03 4.33 7.62
CA LEU A 130 -1.50 3.25 8.48
C LEU A 130 -0.40 2.21 8.72
N ASP A 131 -0.22 1.77 9.96
CA ASP A 131 0.62 0.62 10.27
C ASP A 131 -0.17 -0.67 10.08
N ALA A 132 0.40 -1.61 9.35
CA ALA A 132 -0.18 -2.91 9.06
C ALA A 132 0.68 -4.07 9.59
N ASN A 133 1.65 -3.76 10.47
CA ASN A 133 2.50 -4.77 11.09
C ASN A 133 1.75 -5.56 12.16
N HIS A 134 2.06 -6.84 12.21
CA HIS A 134 1.58 -7.80 13.19
C HIS A 134 2.75 -8.73 13.58
N PRO A 135 2.80 -9.32 14.77
CA PRO A 135 3.84 -10.29 15.13
C PRO A 135 4.01 -11.43 14.11
N LEU A 136 2.96 -11.81 13.41
CA LEU A 136 2.97 -12.83 12.35
C LEU A 136 3.22 -12.29 10.94
N GLY A 137 3.52 -10.99 10.77
CA GLY A 137 3.80 -10.38 9.48
C GLY A 137 2.99 -9.12 9.21
N HIS A 138 2.33 -9.04 8.05
CA HIS A 138 1.51 -7.92 7.61
C HIS A 138 0.04 -8.35 7.55
N HIS A 139 -0.86 -7.71 8.33
CA HIS A 139 -2.27 -8.14 8.43
C HIS A 139 -3.16 -7.71 7.25
N VAL A 140 -2.61 -6.97 6.31
CA VAL A 140 -3.24 -6.49 5.06
C VAL A 140 -4.65 -5.89 5.22
N PHE A 141 -5.03 -5.52 6.42
CA PHE A 141 -6.39 -5.07 6.78
C PHE A 141 -7.50 -6.02 6.30
N ALA A 142 -7.22 -7.33 6.29
CA ALA A 142 -8.23 -8.35 6.08
C ALA A 142 -8.74 -8.90 7.42
N ASP A 143 -10.01 -9.32 7.45
CA ASP A 143 -10.54 -10.05 8.60
C ASP A 143 -10.06 -11.49 8.53
N SER A 144 -9.07 -11.80 9.35
CA SER A 144 -8.32 -13.05 9.37
C SER A 144 -8.71 -13.92 10.55
N ALA A 145 -8.78 -15.23 10.34
CA ALA A 145 -8.98 -16.19 11.42
C ALA A 145 -7.84 -16.19 12.44
N THR A 146 -6.63 -15.83 12.03
CA THR A 146 -5.42 -15.88 12.88
C THR A 146 -4.99 -14.50 13.39
N MET A 147 -5.00 -13.48 12.53
CA MET A 147 -4.55 -12.14 12.93
C MET A 147 -5.66 -11.26 13.51
N GLY A 148 -6.93 -11.62 13.29
CA GLY A 148 -8.07 -10.86 13.81
C GLY A 148 -8.80 -10.01 12.77
N PRO A 149 -9.86 -9.30 13.18
CA PRO A 149 -10.77 -8.57 12.32
C PRO A 149 -10.25 -7.14 12.02
N TRP A 150 -9.08 -7.01 11.41
CA TRP A 150 -8.41 -5.73 11.17
C TRP A 150 -9.15 -4.82 10.19
N GLY A 151 -9.81 -5.39 9.17
CA GLY A 151 -10.61 -4.62 8.21
C GLY A 151 -11.85 -4.01 8.86
N SER A 152 -12.62 -4.84 9.57
CA SER A 152 -13.78 -4.39 10.34
C SER A 152 -13.40 -3.36 11.41
N ALA A 153 -12.31 -3.59 12.15
CA ALA A 153 -11.84 -2.66 13.17
C ALA A 153 -11.36 -1.33 12.57
N LEU A 154 -10.72 -1.34 11.40
CA LEU A 154 -10.37 -0.13 10.68
C LEU A 154 -11.61 0.72 10.40
N VAL A 155 -12.64 0.11 9.81
CA VAL A 155 -13.86 0.81 9.38
C VAL A 155 -14.68 1.32 10.57
N ASP A 156 -14.85 0.46 11.59
CA ASP A 156 -15.76 0.75 12.71
C ASP A 156 -15.13 1.60 13.83
N GLU A 157 -13.79 1.58 13.96
CA GLU A 157 -13.09 2.20 15.08
C GLU A 157 -12.12 3.28 14.61
N LEU A 158 -11.16 2.96 13.72
CA LEU A 158 -10.07 3.87 13.37
C LEU A 158 -10.54 5.02 12.48
N LEU A 159 -11.30 4.77 11.42
CA LEU A 159 -11.77 5.82 10.53
C LEU A 159 -12.59 6.87 11.29
N PRO A 160 -13.61 6.51 12.13
CA PRO A 160 -14.35 7.50 12.92
C PRO A 160 -13.47 8.29 13.87
N ALA A 161 -12.47 7.66 14.48
CA ALA A 161 -11.57 8.34 15.42
C ALA A 161 -10.66 9.36 14.72
N ILE A 162 -10.13 9.02 13.53
CA ILE A 162 -9.37 9.96 12.69
C ILE A 162 -10.26 11.13 12.25
N GLU A 163 -11.46 10.86 11.80
CA GLU A 163 -12.41 11.88 11.34
C GLU A 163 -12.77 12.85 12.46
N ALA A 164 -13.07 12.35 13.64
CA ALA A 164 -13.37 13.17 14.81
C ALA A 164 -12.16 13.99 15.25
N ARG A 165 -10.94 13.42 15.21
CA ARG A 165 -9.71 14.09 15.68
C ARG A 165 -9.23 15.16 14.72
N TYR A 166 -9.33 14.92 13.41
CA TYR A 166 -8.74 15.75 12.36
C TYR A 166 -9.78 16.50 11.52
N GLY A 167 -11.05 16.54 11.93
CA GLY A 167 -12.08 17.21 11.15
C GLY A 167 -12.19 16.71 9.71
N ALA A 168 -11.86 15.43 9.50
CA ALA A 168 -12.03 14.82 8.20
C ALA A 168 -13.52 14.55 7.92
N LEU A 169 -13.91 14.63 6.64
CA LEU A 169 -15.29 14.45 6.25
C LEU A 169 -15.68 12.96 6.29
N ALA A 170 -16.67 12.61 7.10
CA ALA A 170 -17.19 11.26 7.26
C ALA A 170 -18.11 10.84 6.09
N VAL A 171 -17.67 11.05 4.86
CA VAL A 171 -18.41 10.68 3.64
C VAL A 171 -17.50 9.91 2.69
N PRO A 172 -18.02 8.91 1.94
CA PRO A 172 -17.20 8.11 1.03
C PRO A 172 -16.39 8.95 0.05
N ALA A 173 -17.00 9.96 -0.54
CA ALA A 173 -16.37 10.84 -1.53
C ALA A 173 -15.15 11.62 -1.01
N ALA A 174 -14.94 11.66 0.30
CA ALA A 174 -13.79 12.31 0.93
C ALA A 174 -12.77 11.31 1.51
N ARG A 175 -12.99 10.00 1.38
CA ARG A 175 -12.09 8.94 1.87
C ARG A 175 -11.43 8.24 0.69
N PHE A 176 -10.12 8.36 0.57
CA PHE A 176 -9.33 7.70 -0.46
C PHE A 176 -8.31 6.77 0.17
N VAL A 177 -8.07 5.63 -0.45
CA VAL A 177 -7.09 4.66 0.04
C VAL A 177 -6.11 4.31 -1.04
N SER A 178 -4.85 4.19 -0.67
CA SER A 178 -3.79 3.66 -1.53
C SER A 178 -2.81 2.79 -0.74
N GLY A 179 -2.00 2.08 -1.46
CA GLY A 179 -0.89 1.33 -0.88
C GLY A 179 -0.05 0.70 -1.96
N HIS A 180 1.13 0.21 -1.58
CA HIS A 180 2.10 -0.41 -2.47
C HIS A 180 2.36 -1.84 -2.03
N SER A 181 2.51 -2.78 -2.99
CA SER A 181 2.82 -4.18 -2.70
C SER A 181 1.73 -4.81 -1.82
N SER A 182 2.03 -5.35 -0.63
CA SER A 182 1.03 -5.81 0.33
C SER A 182 0.04 -4.71 0.72
N GLY A 183 0.47 -3.45 0.80
CA GLY A 183 -0.43 -2.29 0.94
C GLY A 183 -1.31 -2.06 -0.29
N GLY A 184 -0.80 -2.36 -1.48
CA GLY A 184 -1.57 -2.32 -2.74
C GLY A 184 -2.71 -3.32 -2.73
N TRP A 185 -2.43 -4.56 -2.35
CA TRP A 185 -3.45 -5.58 -2.14
C TRP A 185 -4.45 -5.15 -1.06
N SER A 186 -3.94 -4.68 0.09
CA SER A 186 -4.77 -4.23 1.22
C SER A 186 -5.73 -3.12 0.83
N SER A 187 -5.26 -2.12 0.11
CA SER A 187 -6.09 -0.99 -0.32
C SER A 187 -7.19 -1.42 -1.28
N LEU A 188 -6.86 -2.29 -2.23
CA LEU A 188 -7.84 -2.84 -3.18
C LEU A 188 -8.85 -3.75 -2.47
N TRP A 189 -8.39 -4.60 -1.54
CA TRP A 189 -9.25 -5.43 -0.70
C TRP A 189 -10.26 -4.61 0.08
N LEU A 190 -9.80 -3.55 0.78
CA LEU A 190 -10.67 -2.65 1.54
C LEU A 190 -11.73 -1.98 0.67
N GLN A 191 -11.37 -1.57 -0.56
CA GLN A 191 -12.35 -0.98 -1.48
C GLN A 191 -13.42 -1.98 -1.93
N ILE A 192 -13.04 -3.26 -2.12
CA ILE A 192 -13.96 -4.33 -2.55
C ILE A 192 -14.80 -4.84 -1.38
N GLU A 193 -14.21 -4.99 -0.20
CA GLU A 193 -14.89 -5.44 1.02
C GLU A 193 -15.88 -4.40 1.54
N HIS A 194 -15.50 -3.12 1.46
CA HIS A 194 -16.26 -1.99 1.98
C HIS A 194 -16.51 -0.92 0.91
N PRO A 195 -17.21 -1.27 -0.21
CA PRO A 195 -17.32 -0.39 -1.36
C PRO A 195 -18.09 0.91 -1.08
N GLU A 196 -18.87 0.98 0.00
CA GLU A 196 -19.57 2.18 0.45
C GLU A 196 -18.73 3.08 1.37
N VAL A 197 -17.58 2.61 1.84
CA VAL A 197 -16.74 3.34 2.80
C VAL A 197 -15.80 4.31 2.09
N PHE A 198 -15.19 3.87 1.00
CA PHE A 198 -14.18 4.63 0.28
C PHE A 198 -14.72 5.18 -1.05
N GLY A 199 -14.32 6.41 -1.38
CA GLY A 199 -14.62 7.08 -2.65
C GLY A 199 -13.71 6.65 -3.79
N GLY A 200 -12.59 5.99 -3.50
CA GLY A 200 -11.70 5.45 -4.51
C GLY A 200 -10.43 4.83 -3.94
N VAL A 201 -9.88 3.89 -4.71
CA VAL A 201 -8.62 3.22 -4.43
C VAL A 201 -7.61 3.45 -5.56
N TRP A 202 -6.34 3.64 -5.15
CA TRP A 202 -5.16 3.61 -6.03
C TRP A 202 -4.22 2.51 -5.52
N SER A 203 -4.38 1.32 -6.08
CA SER A 203 -3.58 0.13 -5.73
C SER A 203 -2.30 0.11 -6.56
N LEU A 204 -1.14 0.15 -5.90
CA LEU A 204 0.16 0.28 -6.55
C LEU A 204 0.92 -1.04 -6.44
N ALA A 205 1.25 -1.64 -7.59
CA ALA A 205 1.93 -2.93 -7.69
C ALA A 205 1.45 -3.94 -6.62
N PRO A 206 0.13 -4.24 -6.55
CA PRO A 206 -0.44 -5.06 -5.50
C PRO A 206 0.16 -6.46 -5.45
N ASP A 207 0.30 -7.05 -4.28
CA ASP A 207 0.52 -8.49 -4.12
C ASP A 207 -0.51 -9.27 -4.95
N PRO A 208 -0.31 -10.57 -5.22
CA PRO A 208 -1.14 -11.31 -6.16
C PRO A 208 -2.63 -11.14 -5.93
N VAL A 209 -3.32 -10.56 -6.91
CA VAL A 209 -4.78 -10.31 -6.91
C VAL A 209 -5.58 -11.40 -7.62
N ASP A 210 -4.89 -12.40 -8.17
CA ASP A 210 -5.43 -13.64 -8.75
C ASP A 210 -4.56 -14.82 -8.28
N PHE A 211 -5.11 -15.69 -7.46
CA PHE A 211 -4.35 -16.81 -6.90
C PHE A 211 -4.14 -17.97 -7.89
N ARG A 212 -4.63 -17.84 -9.13
CA ARG A 212 -4.17 -18.65 -10.28
C ARG A 212 -2.83 -18.16 -10.86
N ASP A 213 -2.32 -17.05 -10.36
CA ASP A 213 -0.97 -16.55 -10.65
C ASP A 213 -0.36 -15.95 -9.36
N PHE A 214 -0.37 -16.76 -8.30
CA PHE A 214 0.21 -16.41 -7.01
C PHE A 214 1.72 -16.61 -7.08
N VAL A 215 2.45 -15.52 -7.26
CA VAL A 215 3.91 -15.52 -7.49
C VAL A 215 4.34 -16.55 -8.54
N ASN A 216 3.70 -16.51 -9.71
CA ASN A 216 3.91 -17.42 -10.87
C ASN A 216 3.39 -18.85 -10.69
N VAL A 217 2.55 -19.14 -9.69
CA VAL A 217 1.98 -20.45 -9.43
C VAL A 217 0.46 -20.39 -9.41
N ASP A 218 -0.22 -21.33 -10.07
CA ASP A 218 -1.66 -21.54 -9.90
C ASP A 218 -1.90 -22.37 -8.63
N LEU A 219 -2.24 -21.72 -7.51
CA LEU A 219 -2.45 -22.38 -6.22
C LEU A 219 -3.54 -23.47 -6.26
N TYR A 220 -4.47 -23.37 -7.18
CA TYR A 220 -5.60 -24.32 -7.25
C TYR A 220 -5.31 -25.56 -8.10
N ARG A 221 -4.22 -25.53 -8.92
CA ARG A 221 -3.94 -26.61 -9.90
C ARG A 221 -2.52 -27.15 -9.85
N ALA A 222 -1.54 -26.33 -9.46
CA ALA A 222 -0.15 -26.76 -9.41
C ALA A 222 0.09 -27.69 -8.22
N GLU A 223 0.91 -28.70 -8.40
CA GLU A 223 1.30 -29.62 -7.33
C GLU A 223 2.37 -29.02 -6.40
N SER A 224 3.18 -28.11 -6.94
CA SER A 224 4.33 -27.54 -6.23
C SER A 224 4.46 -26.03 -6.44
N MET A 225 4.88 -25.36 -5.37
CA MET A 225 5.33 -23.96 -5.43
C MET A 225 6.72 -23.83 -6.07
N TYR A 226 7.57 -24.85 -5.98
CA TYR A 226 8.98 -24.74 -6.32
C TYR A 226 9.32 -25.06 -7.77
N VAL A 227 8.50 -25.91 -8.40
CA VAL A 227 8.69 -26.31 -9.80
C VAL A 227 7.36 -26.30 -10.54
N ASP A 228 7.42 -26.00 -11.84
CA ASP A 228 6.29 -26.14 -12.75
C ASP A 228 6.05 -27.60 -13.18
N ALA A 229 5.04 -27.83 -14.02
CA ALA A 229 4.70 -29.18 -14.52
C ALA A 229 5.81 -29.83 -15.35
N ASP A 230 6.76 -29.06 -15.90
CA ASP A 230 7.90 -29.54 -16.65
C ASP A 230 9.16 -29.72 -15.74
N GLY A 231 9.04 -29.50 -14.44
CA GLY A 231 10.14 -29.58 -13.49
C GLY A 231 11.08 -28.37 -13.49
N ARG A 232 10.70 -27.26 -14.13
CA ARG A 232 11.48 -26.02 -14.12
C ARG A 232 11.25 -25.26 -12.83
N ALA A 233 12.34 -24.70 -12.26
CA ALA A 233 12.25 -23.91 -11.05
C ALA A 233 11.35 -22.68 -11.24
N THR A 234 10.42 -22.47 -10.30
CA THR A 234 9.52 -21.30 -10.29
C THR A 234 10.32 -20.02 -10.04
N PRO A 235 10.31 -19.04 -10.95
CA PRO A 235 10.94 -17.75 -10.72
C PRO A 235 10.15 -16.94 -9.68
N LEU A 236 10.85 -16.17 -8.82
CA LEU A 236 10.20 -15.26 -7.89
C LEU A 236 10.65 -13.82 -8.08
N VAL A 237 11.92 -13.61 -8.34
CA VAL A 237 12.51 -12.27 -8.49
C VAL A 237 13.16 -12.17 -9.85
N ARG A 238 12.83 -11.09 -10.58
CA ARG A 238 13.51 -10.71 -11.83
C ARG A 238 14.12 -9.33 -11.74
N GLU A 239 15.16 -9.10 -12.52
CA GLU A 239 15.79 -7.80 -12.72
C GLU A 239 16.26 -7.71 -14.19
N GLY A 240 15.86 -6.65 -14.90
CA GLY A 240 16.19 -6.50 -16.31
C GLY A 240 15.71 -7.66 -17.20
N GLY A 241 14.62 -8.33 -16.84
CA GLY A 241 14.07 -9.50 -17.54
C GLY A 241 14.69 -10.84 -17.14
N GLU A 242 15.83 -10.85 -16.42
CA GLU A 242 16.53 -12.07 -16.00
C GLU A 242 16.06 -12.53 -14.61
N VAL A 243 15.94 -13.85 -14.42
CA VAL A 243 15.58 -14.45 -13.12
C VAL A 243 16.77 -14.35 -12.16
N VAL A 244 16.59 -13.60 -11.06
CA VAL A 244 17.59 -13.40 -10.01
C VAL A 244 17.45 -14.43 -8.90
N THR A 245 16.21 -14.80 -8.57
CA THR A 245 15.93 -15.74 -7.46
C THR A 245 14.70 -16.58 -7.80
N THR A 246 14.79 -17.88 -7.49
CA THR A 246 13.64 -18.79 -7.53
C THR A 246 12.88 -18.77 -6.21
N LEU A 247 11.62 -19.24 -6.23
CA LEU A 247 10.76 -19.30 -5.06
C LEU A 247 11.37 -20.21 -3.98
N GLU A 248 11.88 -21.39 -4.35
CA GLU A 248 12.56 -22.27 -3.39
C GLU A 248 13.76 -21.60 -2.73
N ALA A 249 14.64 -20.98 -3.52
CA ALA A 249 15.83 -20.31 -2.98
C ALA A 249 15.47 -19.19 -2.02
N TYR A 250 14.40 -18.47 -2.30
CA TYR A 250 13.87 -17.40 -1.45
C TYR A 250 13.34 -17.95 -0.14
N VAL A 251 12.44 -18.95 -0.18
CA VAL A 251 11.86 -19.58 1.03
C VAL A 251 12.96 -20.18 1.92
N ARG A 252 13.91 -20.91 1.33
CA ARG A 252 15.03 -21.48 2.09
C ARG A 252 15.91 -20.41 2.75
N ARG A 253 16.05 -19.24 2.14
CA ARG A 253 16.73 -18.10 2.74
C ARG A 253 15.94 -17.56 3.93
N GLU A 254 14.63 -17.31 3.79
CA GLU A 254 13.77 -16.84 4.89
C GLU A 254 13.80 -17.78 6.10
N LEU A 255 13.83 -19.10 5.85
CA LEU A 255 13.93 -20.10 6.93
C LEU A 255 15.27 -20.07 7.68
N ARG A 256 16.37 -19.66 7.02
CA ARG A 256 17.70 -19.54 7.65
C ARG A 256 17.90 -18.22 8.40
N GLU A 257 17.24 -17.16 7.96
CA GLU A 257 17.35 -15.83 8.57
C GLU A 257 16.41 -15.67 9.76
N GLU A 258 16.65 -16.42 10.85
CA GLU A 258 15.81 -16.39 12.07
C GLU A 258 15.66 -15.00 12.68
N ALA A 259 16.64 -14.11 12.48
CA ALA A 259 16.74 -12.83 13.17
C ALA A 259 15.75 -11.76 12.65
N SER A 260 15.17 -11.90 11.45
CA SER A 260 14.29 -10.84 10.89
C SER A 260 12.85 -10.92 11.39
N GLY A 261 12.39 -12.08 11.88
CA GLY A 261 11.01 -12.31 12.36
C GLY A 261 9.92 -12.09 11.31
N ARG A 262 10.31 -11.79 10.06
CA ARG A 262 9.39 -11.38 8.99
C ARG A 262 9.56 -12.29 7.80
N ARG A 263 8.67 -13.27 7.67
CA ARG A 263 8.64 -14.23 6.57
C ARG A 263 7.37 -14.00 5.76
N VAL A 264 7.52 -13.64 4.48
CA VAL A 264 6.39 -13.24 3.65
C VAL A 264 5.36 -14.36 3.45
N PHE A 265 5.84 -15.61 3.24
CA PHE A 265 4.90 -16.73 3.07
C PHE A 265 4.23 -17.16 4.38
N GLU A 266 4.87 -17.00 5.54
CA GLU A 266 4.23 -17.19 6.84
C GLU A 266 3.20 -16.10 7.13
N SER A 267 3.45 -14.88 6.65
CA SER A 267 2.49 -13.77 6.72
C SER A 267 1.25 -14.07 5.88
N PHE A 268 1.40 -14.58 4.66
CA PHE A 268 0.26 -14.99 3.82
C PHE A 268 -0.54 -16.12 4.46
N ASP A 269 0.13 -17.15 5.00
CA ASP A 269 -0.56 -18.21 5.76
C ASP A 269 -1.36 -17.61 6.93
N ALA A 270 -0.76 -16.72 7.70
CA ALA A 270 -1.41 -16.10 8.86
C ALA A 270 -2.63 -15.24 8.50
N VAL A 271 -2.62 -14.60 7.33
CA VAL A 271 -3.77 -13.82 6.83
C VAL A 271 -4.85 -14.71 6.25
N PHE A 272 -4.47 -15.59 5.32
CA PHE A 272 -5.44 -16.22 4.43
C PHE A 272 -5.90 -17.60 4.87
N SER A 273 -5.10 -18.31 5.69
CA SER A 273 -5.41 -19.68 6.11
C SER A 273 -6.37 -19.75 7.30
N PRO A 274 -7.11 -20.84 7.42
CA PRO A 274 -7.77 -21.19 8.67
C PRO A 274 -6.73 -21.55 9.73
N ARG A 275 -7.15 -21.55 11.01
CA ARG A 275 -6.35 -22.08 12.12
C ARG A 275 -6.37 -23.59 12.15
N GLY A 276 -5.22 -24.20 12.40
CA GLY A 276 -5.10 -25.58 12.80
C GLY A 276 -5.52 -25.83 14.26
N GLU A 277 -5.50 -27.08 14.66
CA GLU A 277 -5.85 -27.50 16.03
C GLU A 277 -4.88 -26.93 17.09
N ASP A 278 -3.64 -26.65 16.71
CA ASP A 278 -2.62 -26.01 17.54
C ASP A 278 -2.77 -24.47 17.63
N GLY A 279 -3.79 -23.92 17.00
CA GLY A 279 -4.09 -22.48 16.96
C GLY A 279 -3.23 -21.70 15.96
N ARG A 280 -2.30 -22.35 15.25
CA ARG A 280 -1.46 -21.72 14.22
C ARG A 280 -2.16 -21.70 12.86
N PRO A 281 -1.78 -20.80 11.93
CA PRO A 281 -2.29 -20.86 10.58
C PRO A 281 -1.82 -22.14 9.87
N LEU A 282 -2.71 -22.76 9.11
CA LEU A 282 -2.34 -23.87 8.24
C LEU A 282 -1.46 -23.35 7.11
N ARG A 283 -0.45 -24.13 6.73
CA ARG A 283 0.46 -23.75 5.62
C ARG A 283 -0.17 -24.12 4.28
N VAL A 284 -0.21 -23.18 3.35
CA VAL A 284 -0.69 -23.44 1.99
C VAL A 284 0.23 -24.36 1.19
N PHE A 285 1.51 -24.43 1.58
CA PHE A 285 2.45 -25.43 1.04
C PHE A 285 3.49 -25.86 2.06
N ASP A 286 4.01 -27.05 1.90
CA ASP A 286 5.13 -27.58 2.68
C ASP A 286 6.45 -26.88 2.31
N ARG A 287 7.12 -26.28 3.30
CA ARG A 287 8.31 -25.43 3.07
C ARG A 287 9.56 -26.23 2.66
N ASP A 288 9.58 -27.55 2.93
CA ASP A 288 10.72 -28.41 2.55
C ASP A 288 10.58 -28.95 1.13
N THR A 289 9.38 -29.33 0.74
CA THR A 289 9.11 -30.00 -0.55
C THR A 289 8.49 -29.07 -1.61
N GLY A 290 7.91 -27.96 -1.21
CA GLY A 290 7.13 -27.08 -2.06
C GLY A 290 5.73 -27.60 -2.37
N ARG A 291 5.32 -28.79 -1.90
CA ARG A 291 4.01 -29.40 -2.19
C ARG A 291 2.87 -28.53 -1.65
N ILE A 292 1.92 -28.22 -2.51
CA ILE A 292 0.73 -27.43 -2.18
C ILE A 292 -0.30 -28.30 -1.44
N ASP A 293 -0.87 -27.73 -0.38
CA ASP A 293 -2.07 -28.25 0.25
C ASP A 293 -3.30 -27.61 -0.42
N HIS A 294 -3.94 -28.35 -1.31
CA HIS A 294 -5.08 -27.86 -2.08
C HIS A 294 -6.31 -27.54 -1.21
N ALA A 295 -6.47 -28.18 -0.06
CA ALA A 295 -7.57 -27.86 0.85
C ALA A 295 -7.38 -26.50 1.48
N VAL A 296 -6.14 -26.18 1.88
CA VAL A 296 -5.77 -24.86 2.38
C VAL A 296 -5.83 -23.82 1.24
N ALA A 297 -5.30 -24.12 0.06
CA ALA A 297 -5.37 -23.24 -1.10
C ALA A 297 -6.82 -22.88 -1.48
N GLU A 298 -7.72 -23.86 -1.45
CA GLU A 298 -9.14 -23.61 -1.70
C GLU A 298 -9.79 -22.71 -0.64
N SER A 299 -9.37 -22.82 0.62
CA SER A 299 -9.85 -21.92 1.69
C SER A 299 -9.42 -20.44 1.49
N TRP A 300 -8.33 -20.19 0.76
CA TRP A 300 -7.87 -18.87 0.41
C TRP A 300 -8.73 -18.19 -0.67
N ARG A 301 -9.56 -18.92 -1.41
CA ARG A 301 -10.40 -18.42 -2.51
C ARG A 301 -11.24 -17.20 -2.13
N ARG A 302 -11.66 -17.10 -0.89
CA ARG A 302 -12.42 -15.93 -0.40
C ARG A 302 -11.62 -14.63 -0.46
N PHE A 303 -10.28 -14.71 -0.44
CA PHE A 303 -9.35 -13.59 -0.51
C PHE A 303 -8.78 -13.37 -1.92
N ASP A 304 -9.06 -14.27 -2.86
CA ASP A 304 -8.71 -14.09 -4.27
C ASP A 304 -9.59 -12.99 -4.87
N ILE A 305 -8.99 -11.80 -5.04
CA ILE A 305 -9.71 -10.60 -5.46
C ILE A 305 -10.37 -10.81 -6.83
N ARG A 306 -9.64 -11.41 -7.80
CA ARG A 306 -10.19 -11.67 -9.11
C ARG A 306 -11.35 -12.67 -9.07
N ASP A 307 -11.22 -13.77 -8.34
CA ASP A 307 -12.29 -14.75 -8.20
C ASP A 307 -13.51 -14.14 -7.52
N ARG A 308 -13.30 -13.29 -6.53
CA ARG A 308 -14.37 -12.60 -5.81
C ARG A 308 -15.15 -11.63 -6.71
N VAL A 309 -14.46 -10.72 -7.41
CA VAL A 309 -15.16 -9.77 -8.30
C VAL A 309 -15.92 -10.51 -9.41
N ARG A 310 -15.37 -11.61 -9.93
CA ARG A 310 -16.05 -12.45 -10.92
C ARG A 310 -17.34 -13.06 -10.38
N ARG A 311 -17.33 -13.59 -9.15
CA ARG A 311 -18.49 -14.24 -8.54
C ARG A 311 -19.57 -13.26 -8.08
N GLU A 312 -19.16 -12.10 -7.60
CA GLU A 312 -20.02 -11.14 -6.90
C GLU A 312 -20.26 -9.86 -7.73
N TRP A 313 -19.94 -9.86 -9.03
CA TRP A 313 -19.98 -8.65 -9.86
C TRP A 313 -21.35 -7.98 -9.95
N ALA A 314 -22.42 -8.77 -9.97
CA ALA A 314 -23.79 -8.23 -10.04
C ALA A 314 -24.07 -7.26 -8.86
N GLU A 315 -23.49 -7.54 -7.68
CA GLU A 315 -23.62 -6.72 -6.49
C GLU A 315 -22.50 -5.65 -6.40
N LEU A 316 -21.26 -6.06 -6.62
CA LEU A 316 -20.08 -5.20 -6.46
C LEU A 316 -19.94 -4.16 -7.57
N GLY A 317 -20.23 -4.51 -8.81
CA GLY A 317 -19.98 -3.65 -9.96
C GLY A 317 -20.61 -2.26 -9.84
N PRO A 318 -21.91 -2.12 -9.52
CA PRO A 318 -22.54 -0.81 -9.33
C PRO A 318 -21.91 0.01 -8.21
N ARG A 319 -21.43 -0.64 -7.13
CA ARG A 319 -20.83 0.00 -5.93
C ARG A 319 -19.38 0.41 -6.14
N LEU A 320 -18.66 -0.25 -7.06
CA LEU A 320 -17.26 0.02 -7.41
C LEU A 320 -17.08 1.02 -8.56
N ARG A 321 -18.18 1.44 -9.19
CA ARG A 321 -18.13 2.35 -10.34
C ARG A 321 -17.34 3.63 -10.03
N GLY A 322 -16.35 3.95 -10.88
CA GLY A 322 -15.47 5.11 -10.76
C GLY A 322 -14.44 5.05 -9.63
N LYS A 323 -14.30 3.90 -8.93
CA LYS A 323 -13.52 3.85 -7.69
C LYS A 323 -12.21 3.07 -7.80
N VAL A 324 -12.04 2.19 -8.77
CA VAL A 324 -10.89 1.27 -8.81
C VAL A 324 -9.82 1.75 -9.79
N ARG A 325 -8.60 1.91 -9.30
CA ARG A 325 -7.41 2.21 -10.09
C ARG A 325 -6.27 1.31 -9.64
N VAL A 326 -5.60 0.66 -10.59
CA VAL A 326 -4.45 -0.21 -10.34
C VAL A 326 -3.30 0.27 -11.22
N ILE A 327 -2.13 0.47 -10.62
CA ILE A 327 -0.92 0.94 -11.31
C ILE A 327 0.22 -0.03 -11.02
N VAL A 328 0.84 -0.57 -12.06
CA VAL A 328 1.93 -1.54 -11.90
C VAL A 328 2.95 -1.39 -13.04
N GLY A 329 4.22 -1.59 -12.75
CA GLY A 329 5.27 -1.60 -13.75
C GLY A 329 5.23 -2.87 -14.61
N THR A 330 5.52 -2.77 -15.93
CA THR A 330 5.54 -3.94 -16.81
C THR A 330 6.70 -4.89 -16.55
N GLU A 331 7.73 -4.41 -15.84
CA GLU A 331 8.91 -5.17 -15.40
C GLU A 331 8.90 -5.39 -13.88
N ASP A 332 7.70 -5.48 -13.27
CA ASP A 332 7.59 -5.65 -11.81
C ASP A 332 8.48 -6.80 -11.34
N THR A 333 9.31 -6.51 -10.34
CA THR A 333 10.36 -7.39 -9.82
C THR A 333 9.82 -8.76 -9.37
N TYR A 334 8.58 -8.79 -8.87
CA TYR A 334 7.91 -10.00 -8.35
C TYR A 334 6.85 -10.53 -9.29
N TYR A 335 6.85 -10.10 -10.57
CA TYR A 335 5.87 -10.50 -11.59
C TYR A 335 4.41 -10.12 -11.25
N LEU A 336 4.20 -9.10 -10.41
CA LEU A 336 2.86 -8.69 -9.98
C LEU A 336 2.05 -8.03 -11.11
N ASP A 337 2.70 -7.63 -12.19
CA ASP A 337 2.02 -7.21 -13.42
C ASP A 337 1.15 -8.32 -14.04
N ARG A 338 1.52 -9.59 -13.85
CA ARG A 338 0.79 -10.74 -14.42
C ARG A 338 -0.60 -10.93 -13.77
N PRO A 339 -0.73 -11.15 -12.44
CA PRO A 339 -2.04 -11.23 -11.80
C PRO A 339 -2.84 -9.94 -11.95
N ALA A 340 -2.19 -8.75 -12.00
CA ALA A 340 -2.87 -7.50 -12.26
C ALA A 340 -3.47 -7.44 -13.67
N ARG A 341 -2.79 -7.95 -14.73
CA ARG A 341 -3.36 -8.06 -16.08
C ARG A 341 -4.57 -8.98 -16.12
N ARG A 342 -4.48 -10.13 -15.44
CA ARG A 342 -5.60 -11.08 -15.36
C ARG A 342 -6.82 -10.47 -14.66
N LEU A 343 -6.62 -9.63 -13.64
CA LEU A 343 -7.69 -8.86 -13.00
C LEU A 343 -8.24 -7.80 -13.96
N ALA A 344 -7.38 -7.11 -14.71
CA ALA A 344 -7.81 -6.11 -15.69
C ALA A 344 -8.69 -6.72 -16.78
N ASP A 345 -8.28 -7.87 -17.33
CA ASP A 345 -9.03 -8.61 -18.34
C ASP A 345 -10.41 -9.06 -17.81
N GLU A 346 -10.46 -9.55 -16.57
CA GLU A 346 -11.71 -9.96 -15.93
C GLU A 346 -12.65 -8.77 -15.75
N LEU A 347 -12.17 -7.66 -15.18
CA LEU A 347 -12.98 -6.47 -14.96
C LEU A 347 -13.46 -5.84 -16.28
N LEU A 348 -12.61 -5.86 -17.31
CA LEU A 348 -13.02 -5.44 -18.66
C LEU A 348 -14.14 -6.31 -19.22
N ALA A 349 -14.01 -7.64 -19.10
CA ALA A 349 -15.03 -8.58 -19.55
C ALA A 349 -16.38 -8.43 -18.79
N LEU A 350 -16.32 -7.99 -17.54
CA LEU A 350 -17.48 -7.70 -16.69
C LEU A 350 -18.08 -6.31 -16.95
N GLY A 351 -17.50 -5.51 -17.87
CA GLY A 351 -17.98 -4.17 -18.19
C GLY A 351 -17.67 -3.13 -17.12
N SER A 352 -16.60 -3.33 -16.34
CA SER A 352 -16.12 -2.38 -15.35
C SER A 352 -15.51 -1.14 -15.99
N ASP A 353 -15.61 -0.01 -15.29
CA ASP A 353 -14.88 1.24 -15.58
C ASP A 353 -13.56 1.37 -14.80
N ALA A 354 -13.09 0.28 -14.18
CA ALA A 354 -11.81 0.26 -13.47
C ALA A 354 -10.65 0.64 -14.39
N ALA A 355 -9.78 1.52 -13.90
CA ALA A 355 -8.62 1.99 -14.66
C ALA A 355 -7.35 1.22 -14.28
N PHE A 356 -6.66 0.70 -15.29
CA PHE A 356 -5.36 0.02 -15.11
C PHE A 356 -4.29 0.79 -15.86
N LEU A 357 -3.17 1.05 -15.20
CA LEU A 357 -1.99 1.66 -15.80
C LEU A 357 -0.80 0.70 -15.66
N PHE A 358 -0.41 0.09 -16.78
CA PHE A 358 0.82 -0.71 -16.87
C PHE A 358 1.95 0.18 -17.36
N VAL A 359 2.85 0.57 -16.45
CA VAL A 359 3.90 1.55 -16.72
C VAL A 359 5.08 0.87 -17.43
N PRO A 360 5.38 1.23 -18.69
CA PRO A 360 6.41 0.55 -19.46
C PRO A 360 7.79 0.63 -18.79
N GLY A 361 8.50 -0.51 -18.73
CA GLY A 361 9.87 -0.63 -18.25
C GLY A 361 10.09 -0.36 -16.76
N ARG A 362 9.02 -0.11 -15.99
CA ARG A 362 9.13 0.08 -14.53
C ARG A 362 9.04 -1.25 -13.80
N GLY A 363 9.89 -1.38 -12.77
CA GLY A 363 9.88 -2.48 -11.81
C GLY A 363 9.01 -2.18 -10.61
N HIS A 364 9.28 -2.87 -9.50
CA HIS A 364 8.45 -2.77 -8.29
C HIS A 364 8.65 -1.47 -7.52
N VAL A 365 9.89 -0.99 -7.43
CA VAL A 365 10.26 0.18 -6.60
C VAL A 365 10.35 1.46 -7.42
N ASP A 366 11.01 1.41 -8.57
CA ASP A 366 11.18 2.56 -9.45
C ASP A 366 9.88 3.02 -10.14
N LEU A 367 8.78 2.32 -9.87
CA LEU A 367 7.42 2.74 -10.22
C LEU A 367 7.10 4.15 -9.72
N PHE A 368 7.70 4.56 -8.59
CA PHE A 368 7.46 5.89 -7.98
C PHE A 368 8.28 7.01 -8.62
N ASP A 369 9.35 6.68 -9.31
CA ASP A 369 10.22 7.67 -9.94
C ASP A 369 9.47 8.44 -11.04
N PRO A 370 9.74 9.72 -11.25
CA PRO A 370 9.09 10.49 -12.30
C PRO A 370 9.12 9.79 -13.66
N HIS A 371 8.00 9.79 -14.36
CA HIS A 371 7.88 9.28 -15.71
C HIS A 371 7.53 10.45 -16.66
N PRO A 372 8.35 10.74 -17.70
CA PRO A 372 8.25 11.98 -18.47
C PRO A 372 6.84 12.27 -19.03
N GLU A 373 6.15 11.23 -19.48
CA GLU A 373 4.84 11.39 -20.13
C GLU A 373 3.66 11.11 -19.18
N LEU A 374 3.82 10.16 -18.23
CA LEU A 374 2.70 9.67 -17.44
C LEU A 374 2.53 10.42 -16.11
N TYR A 375 3.64 10.72 -15.43
CA TYR A 375 3.65 11.44 -14.15
C TYR A 375 5.00 12.14 -13.92
N PRO A 376 5.23 13.27 -14.62
CA PRO A 376 6.53 13.98 -14.55
C PRO A 376 6.88 14.49 -13.15
N GLU A 377 5.88 14.73 -12.30
CA GLU A 377 6.03 15.13 -10.89
C GLU A 377 6.09 13.94 -9.91
N GLY A 378 6.24 12.71 -10.43
CA GLY A 378 6.20 11.49 -9.63
C GLY A 378 4.81 10.90 -9.45
N LEU A 379 4.77 9.60 -9.16
CA LEU A 379 3.51 8.85 -9.06
C LEU A 379 2.61 9.35 -7.93
N LEU A 380 3.18 9.69 -6.77
CA LEU A 380 2.40 10.18 -5.62
C LEU A 380 1.69 11.49 -5.94
N GLY A 381 2.35 12.41 -6.65
CA GLY A 381 1.73 13.65 -7.12
C GLY A 381 0.54 13.41 -8.02
N ARG A 382 0.67 12.50 -8.98
CA ARG A 382 -0.41 12.10 -9.89
C ARG A 382 -1.61 11.54 -9.13
N ILE A 383 -1.42 10.51 -8.30
CA ILE A 383 -2.55 9.85 -7.62
C ILE A 383 -3.28 10.79 -6.67
N GLU A 384 -2.58 11.64 -5.94
CA GLU A 384 -3.21 12.63 -5.07
C GLU A 384 -3.93 13.73 -5.85
N GLY A 385 -3.41 14.12 -7.00
CA GLY A 385 -4.11 15.01 -7.93
C GLY A 385 -5.43 14.40 -8.44
N GLU A 386 -5.43 13.12 -8.79
CA GLU A 386 -6.63 12.38 -9.19
C GLU A 386 -7.64 12.24 -8.03
N MET A 387 -7.18 11.97 -6.79
CA MET A 387 -8.03 11.95 -5.59
C MET A 387 -8.69 13.30 -5.35
N TRP A 388 -7.91 14.36 -5.44
CA TRP A 388 -8.42 15.72 -5.29
C TRP A 388 -9.45 16.08 -6.35
N ALA A 389 -9.19 15.76 -7.60
CA ALA A 389 -10.13 15.97 -8.69
C ALA A 389 -11.44 15.20 -8.47
N ALA A 390 -11.36 13.94 -8.02
CA ALA A 390 -12.53 13.13 -7.68
C ALA A 390 -13.34 13.73 -6.53
N PHE A 391 -12.66 14.22 -5.47
CA PHE A 391 -13.30 14.91 -4.35
C PHE A 391 -14.03 16.17 -4.79
N MET A 392 -13.39 17.03 -5.58
CA MET A 392 -14.00 18.26 -6.07
C MET A 392 -15.19 17.99 -6.99
N ALA A 393 -15.09 16.98 -7.85
CA ALA A 393 -16.18 16.59 -8.75
C ALA A 393 -17.40 16.00 -8.02
N SER A 394 -17.22 15.42 -6.84
CA SER A 394 -18.29 14.81 -6.05
C SER A 394 -19.27 15.83 -5.45
N GLY A 395 -18.90 17.10 -5.38
CA GLY A 395 -19.68 18.14 -4.70
C GLY A 395 -19.64 18.05 -3.17
N ALA A 396 -18.87 17.11 -2.58
CA ALA A 396 -18.74 16.95 -1.13
C ALA A 396 -17.80 18.01 -0.50
N ALA A 397 -17.01 18.71 -1.33
CA ALA A 397 -16.11 19.76 -0.85
C ALA A 397 -16.89 20.87 -0.17
N PRO A 398 -16.49 21.28 1.07
CA PRO A 398 -17.14 22.40 1.75
C PRO A 398 -17.05 23.66 0.90
N LYS A 399 -18.16 24.40 0.80
CA LYS A 399 -18.11 25.74 0.20
C LYS A 399 -17.27 26.62 1.11
N ARG A 400 -16.01 26.87 0.71
CA ARG A 400 -15.17 27.85 1.43
C ARG A 400 -15.83 29.23 1.27
N ARG A 401 -16.16 29.83 2.41
CA ARG A 401 -16.67 31.19 2.49
C ARG A 401 -15.54 32.20 2.32
#